data_2847916d5e236c179863d8db5b902f26
#
_entry.id   2847916d5e236c179863d8db5b902f26
#
_cell.length_a   1.000
_cell.length_b   1.000
_cell.length_c   1.000
_cell.angle_alpha   90.00
_cell.angle_beta   90.00
_cell.angle_gamma   90.00
#
_symmetry.space_group_name_H-M   'P 1'
#
loop_
_entity.id
_entity.type
_entity.pdbx_description
1 polymer ?
#
loop_
_entity_poly.entity_id
_entity_poly.type
_entity_poly.pdbx_seq_one_letter_code
_entity_poly.pdbx_strand_id
1 'polypeptide(L)'
;MSDTLTLSLATGDVVIKLRPDLAPGHVAHITGLVNEGFYDGLTFHRVIPGFMAQGGCPNGTGMGGSTKPDIKAEFNAEPHVRGVCSMARSSSPNSANSQFFICFDDASFLDKQYTVWGEVESGMEHVDALPKGEPPREPGKIVKAVVA
;
A
#
# COMPACT_ATOMS: atom_id res chain seq x y z
N MET A 1 -17.18 13.08 0.89
CA MET A 1 -16.78 11.67 1.05
C MET A 1 -15.36 11.47 0.54
N SER A 2 -14.52 10.88 1.35
CA SER A 2 -13.10 10.70 1.01
C SER A 2 -12.93 9.44 0.17
N ASP A 3 -12.55 9.59 -1.09
CA ASP A 3 -12.38 8.47 -2.00
C ASP A 3 -11.01 8.40 -2.68
N THR A 4 -10.10 9.33 -2.34
CA THR A 4 -8.73 9.32 -2.87
C THR A 4 -7.70 9.45 -1.76
N LEU A 5 -6.60 8.68 -1.93
CA LEU A 5 -5.43 8.78 -1.08
C LEU A 5 -4.28 9.30 -1.94
N THR A 6 -3.66 10.40 -1.52
CA THR A 6 -2.49 10.93 -2.21
C THR A 6 -1.25 10.67 -1.38
N LEU A 7 -0.28 9.98 -1.98
CA LEU A 7 1.03 9.76 -1.39
C LEU A 7 2.02 10.71 -2.06
N SER A 8 2.58 11.64 -1.32
CA SER A 8 3.60 12.55 -1.84
C SER A 8 4.96 11.89 -1.71
N LEU A 9 5.60 11.60 -2.83
CA LEU A 9 6.94 11.02 -2.89
C LEU A 9 7.94 12.11 -3.29
N ALA A 10 9.23 11.80 -3.24
CA ALA A 10 10.26 12.76 -3.60
C ALA A 10 10.14 13.25 -5.04
N THR A 11 9.66 12.41 -5.94
CA THR A 11 9.53 12.74 -7.37
C THR A 11 8.16 13.33 -7.74
N GLY A 12 7.16 13.18 -6.88
CA GLY A 12 5.80 13.70 -7.15
C GLY A 12 4.72 12.91 -6.45
N ASP A 13 3.49 13.26 -6.74
CA ASP A 13 2.33 12.67 -6.07
C ASP A 13 1.81 11.44 -6.78
N VAL A 14 1.45 10.42 -5.99
CA VAL A 14 0.75 9.23 -6.45
C VAL A 14 -0.69 9.33 -5.92
N VAL A 15 -1.65 9.39 -6.83
CA VAL A 15 -3.08 9.48 -6.47
C VAL A 15 -3.70 8.09 -6.59
N ILE A 16 -4.26 7.60 -5.49
CA ILE A 16 -4.86 6.27 -5.40
C ILE A 16 -6.35 6.43 -5.20
N LYS A 17 -7.13 5.77 -6.05
CA LYS A 17 -8.57 5.67 -5.87
C LYS A 17 -8.85 4.60 -4.82
N LEU A 18 -9.47 5.00 -3.71
CA LEU A 18 -9.89 4.05 -2.69
C LEU A 18 -11.13 3.28 -3.15
N ARG A 19 -11.18 2.01 -2.82
CA ARG A 19 -12.25 1.11 -3.25
C ARG A 19 -13.01 0.54 -2.04
N PRO A 20 -13.85 1.37 -1.37
CA PRO A 20 -14.65 0.86 -0.26
C PRO A 20 -15.70 -0.14 -0.70
N ASP A 21 -16.03 -0.17 -1.99
CA ASP A 21 -16.90 -1.20 -2.58
C ASP A 21 -16.26 -2.59 -2.50
N LEU A 22 -14.92 -2.67 -2.52
CA LEU A 22 -14.19 -3.94 -2.47
C LEU A 22 -13.78 -4.30 -1.04
N ALA A 23 -13.36 -3.32 -0.25
CA ALA A 23 -12.76 -3.56 1.07
C ALA A 23 -13.07 -2.39 2.01
N PRO A 24 -14.32 -2.27 2.47
CA PRO A 24 -14.73 -1.13 3.30
C PRO A 24 -13.95 -1.04 4.62
N GLY A 25 -13.66 -2.16 5.26
CA GLY A 25 -12.87 -2.17 6.51
C GLY A 25 -11.43 -1.74 6.29
N HIS A 26 -10.81 -2.19 5.21
CA HIS A 26 -9.44 -1.79 4.86
C HIS A 26 -9.36 -0.31 4.53
N VAL A 27 -10.31 0.21 3.75
CA VAL A 27 -10.33 1.64 3.40
C VAL A 27 -10.48 2.49 4.66
N ALA A 28 -11.39 2.11 5.57
CA ALA A 28 -11.58 2.83 6.83
C ALA A 28 -10.33 2.79 7.70
N HIS A 29 -9.67 1.64 7.79
CA HIS A 29 -8.46 1.45 8.59
C HIS A 29 -7.30 2.30 8.05
N ILE A 30 -7.08 2.24 6.74
CA ILE A 30 -6.02 3.02 6.09
C ILE A 30 -6.29 4.51 6.23
N THR A 31 -7.53 4.93 6.02
CA THR A 31 -7.94 6.34 6.19
C THR A 31 -7.64 6.83 7.60
N GLY A 32 -7.94 6.02 8.61
CA GLY A 32 -7.63 6.35 10.00
C GLY A 32 -6.14 6.52 10.23
N LEU A 33 -5.32 5.61 9.71
CA LEU A 33 -3.86 5.71 9.83
C LEU A 33 -3.31 6.95 9.11
N VAL A 34 -3.83 7.24 7.92
CA VAL A 34 -3.41 8.42 7.16
C VAL A 34 -3.74 9.70 7.92
N ASN A 35 -4.94 9.79 8.48
CA ASN A 35 -5.37 10.97 9.24
C ASN A 35 -4.57 11.19 10.51
N GLU A 36 -3.99 10.13 11.08
CA GLU A 36 -3.12 10.21 12.25
C GLU A 36 -1.66 10.53 11.89
N GLY A 37 -1.35 10.66 10.60
CA GLY A 37 0.01 10.89 10.14
C GLY A 37 0.91 9.66 10.22
N PHE A 38 0.34 8.47 10.36
CA PHE A 38 1.11 7.23 10.55
C PHE A 38 2.07 6.96 9.39
N TYR A 39 1.63 7.19 8.15
CA TYR A 39 2.44 6.89 6.96
C TYR A 39 3.47 7.95 6.63
N ASP A 40 3.39 9.14 7.24
CA ASP A 40 4.31 10.23 6.95
C ASP A 40 5.75 9.83 7.36
N GLY A 41 6.67 9.90 6.42
CA GLY A 41 8.06 9.54 6.65
C GLY A 41 8.40 8.06 6.54
N LEU A 42 7.41 7.20 6.31
CA LEU A 42 7.68 5.77 6.16
C LEU A 42 8.25 5.46 4.78
N THR A 43 8.96 4.34 4.67
CA THR A 43 9.70 4.00 3.46
C THR A 43 9.04 2.83 2.71
N PHE A 44 9.38 2.73 1.43
CA PHE A 44 9.12 1.52 0.64
C PHE A 44 10.33 0.60 0.83
N HIS A 45 10.24 -0.27 1.80
CA HIS A 45 11.37 -1.11 2.25
C HIS A 45 11.58 -2.38 1.41
N ARG A 46 10.65 -2.67 0.50
CA ARG A 46 10.76 -3.85 -0.37
C ARG A 46 10.19 -3.50 -1.74
N VAL A 47 11.08 -3.34 -2.72
CA VAL A 47 10.70 -2.95 -4.08
C VAL A 47 11.33 -3.93 -5.06
N ILE A 48 10.50 -4.74 -5.69
CA ILE A 48 10.94 -5.80 -6.60
C ILE A 48 10.51 -5.44 -8.02
N PRO A 49 11.47 -5.20 -8.95
CA PRO A 49 11.12 -4.86 -10.34
C PRO A 49 10.20 -5.90 -10.97
N GLY A 50 9.19 -5.43 -11.68
CA GLY A 50 8.23 -6.31 -12.37
C GLY A 50 7.23 -6.99 -11.46
N PHE A 51 7.30 -6.75 -10.15
CA PHE A 51 6.38 -7.35 -9.18
C PHE A 51 5.62 -6.28 -8.40
N MET A 52 6.24 -5.68 -7.38
CA MET A 52 5.52 -4.72 -6.54
C MET A 52 6.48 -3.83 -5.74
N ALA A 53 5.92 -2.72 -5.19
CA ALA A 53 6.59 -1.87 -4.20
C ALA A 53 5.80 -1.96 -2.90
N GLN A 54 6.45 -2.36 -1.81
CA GLN A 54 5.82 -2.56 -0.50
C GLN A 54 6.35 -1.54 0.50
N GLY A 55 5.45 -0.93 1.26
CA GLY A 55 5.80 0.04 2.28
C GLY A 55 4.82 0.02 3.43
N GLY A 56 4.96 1.01 4.34
CA GLY A 56 4.03 1.17 5.46
C GLY A 56 4.48 0.47 6.74
N CYS A 57 5.72 -0.01 6.81
CA CYS A 57 6.29 -0.55 8.05
C CYS A 57 6.92 0.58 8.84
N PRO A 58 6.50 0.83 10.11
CA PRO A 58 7.04 1.96 10.89
C PRO A 58 8.55 1.85 11.17
N ASN A 59 9.08 0.62 11.17
CA ASN A 59 10.51 0.38 11.41
C ASN A 59 11.30 0.22 10.12
N GLY A 60 10.65 0.17 8.97
CA GLY A 60 11.33 -0.04 7.69
C GLY A 60 11.91 -1.44 7.52
N THR A 61 11.54 -2.39 8.37
CA THR A 61 12.10 -3.75 8.37
C THR A 61 11.19 -4.81 7.76
N GLY A 62 9.92 -4.48 7.54
CA GLY A 62 8.90 -5.44 7.10
C GLY A 62 8.26 -6.21 8.25
N MET A 63 8.72 -6.00 9.48
CA MET A 63 8.26 -6.74 10.65
C MET A 63 7.28 -5.95 11.54
N GLY A 64 7.11 -4.65 11.27
CA GLY A 64 6.31 -3.78 12.13
C GLY A 64 4.94 -3.46 11.58
N GLY A 65 4.09 -2.91 12.44
CA GLY A 65 2.76 -2.44 12.10
C GLY A 65 2.33 -1.33 13.04
N SER A 66 1.11 -0.85 12.88
CA SER A 66 0.56 0.18 13.75
C SER A 66 0.16 -0.40 15.11
N THR A 67 -0.18 0.48 16.04
CA THR A 67 -0.70 0.07 17.34
C THR A 67 -2.17 -0.34 17.29
N LYS A 68 -2.84 -0.13 16.16
CA LYS A 68 -4.21 -0.58 15.97
C LYS A 68 -4.25 -2.10 15.81
N PRO A 69 -5.40 -2.73 16.14
CA PRO A 69 -5.54 -4.18 15.92
C PRO A 69 -5.41 -4.54 14.44
N ASP A 70 -4.98 -5.78 14.19
CA ASP A 70 -4.99 -6.35 12.85
C ASP A 70 -6.43 -6.40 12.33
N ILE A 71 -6.59 -6.33 11.01
CA ILE A 71 -7.90 -6.33 10.38
C ILE A 71 -8.14 -7.60 9.59
N LYS A 72 -9.41 -8.01 9.55
CA LYS A 72 -9.82 -9.21 8.82
C LYS A 72 -9.65 -9.04 7.33
N ALA A 73 -9.30 -10.13 6.66
CA ALA A 73 -9.24 -10.17 5.21
C ALA A 73 -10.59 -9.80 4.59
N GLU A 74 -10.53 -9.09 3.47
CA GLU A 74 -11.70 -8.73 2.68
C GLU A 74 -11.40 -9.15 1.23
N PHE A 75 -11.12 -10.44 1.03
CA PHE A 75 -10.78 -10.96 -0.28
C PHE A 75 -11.92 -10.70 -1.25
N ASN A 76 -11.55 -10.32 -2.46
CA ASN A 76 -12.51 -9.98 -3.51
C ASN A 76 -11.97 -10.46 -4.86
N ALA A 77 -12.77 -10.31 -5.91
CA ALA A 77 -12.43 -10.81 -7.23
C ALA A 77 -11.59 -9.84 -8.07
N GLU A 78 -11.19 -8.68 -7.50
CA GLU A 78 -10.40 -7.71 -8.23
C GLU A 78 -9.03 -8.30 -8.55
N PRO A 79 -8.60 -8.31 -9.83
CA PRO A 79 -7.31 -8.89 -10.19
C PRO A 79 -6.15 -8.01 -9.75
N HIS A 80 -5.04 -8.64 -9.39
CA HIS A 80 -3.79 -7.92 -9.07
C HIS A 80 -3.07 -7.62 -10.39
N VAL A 81 -3.25 -6.42 -10.89
CA VAL A 81 -2.62 -5.93 -12.13
C VAL A 81 -1.88 -4.64 -11.83
N ARG A 82 -1.16 -4.10 -12.81
CA ARG A 82 -0.38 -2.87 -12.63
C ARG A 82 -1.24 -1.75 -12.02
N GLY A 83 -0.71 -1.11 -10.97
CA GLY A 83 -1.37 0.00 -10.28
C GLY A 83 -2.31 -0.42 -9.16
N VAL A 84 -2.58 -1.69 -8.99
CA VAL A 84 -3.46 -2.17 -7.92
C VAL A 84 -2.75 -2.07 -6.58
N CYS A 85 -3.46 -1.57 -5.57
CA CYS A 85 -2.97 -1.46 -4.20
C CYS A 85 -3.65 -2.51 -3.35
N SER A 86 -2.84 -3.33 -2.68
CA SER A 86 -3.33 -4.46 -1.89
C SER A 86 -2.62 -4.46 -0.55
N MET A 87 -3.18 -5.18 0.43
CA MET A 87 -2.64 -5.16 1.79
C MET A 87 -1.71 -6.33 2.02
N ALA A 88 -0.49 -6.02 2.48
CA ALA A 88 0.47 -7.05 2.89
C ALA A 88 0.02 -7.64 4.24
N ARG A 89 0.37 -8.89 4.45
CA ARG A 89 0.05 -9.62 5.68
C ARG A 89 1.07 -10.73 5.92
N SER A 90 1.04 -11.30 7.13
CA SER A 90 1.84 -12.48 7.43
C SER A 90 1.13 -13.73 6.85
N SER A 91 1.55 -14.92 7.26
CA SER A 91 0.89 -16.16 6.82
C SER A 91 -0.56 -16.26 7.28
N SER A 92 -0.96 -15.56 8.33
CA SER A 92 -2.35 -15.52 8.78
C SER A 92 -3.18 -14.60 7.88
N PRO A 93 -4.31 -15.07 7.33
CA PRO A 93 -5.15 -14.24 6.45
C PRO A 93 -5.68 -12.97 7.12
N ASN A 94 -5.84 -12.98 8.44
CA ASN A 94 -6.40 -11.87 9.21
C ASN A 94 -5.34 -11.09 9.98
N SER A 95 -4.12 -10.99 9.42
CA SER A 95 -3.00 -10.31 10.06
C SER A 95 -2.61 -8.99 9.38
N ALA A 96 -3.43 -8.49 8.45
CA ALA A 96 -3.16 -7.20 7.81
C ALA A 96 -3.20 -6.07 8.84
N ASN A 97 -2.29 -5.12 8.73
CA ASN A 97 -2.22 -4.00 9.66
C ASN A 97 -1.93 -2.68 8.96
N SER A 98 -0.68 -2.41 8.58
CA SER A 98 -0.32 -1.13 7.97
C SER A 98 0.46 -1.27 6.68
N GLN A 99 1.15 -2.38 6.47
CA GLN A 99 1.96 -2.55 5.27
C GLN A 99 1.08 -2.84 4.06
N PHE A 100 1.41 -2.20 2.95
CA PHE A 100 0.69 -2.37 1.70
C PHE A 100 1.68 -2.47 0.55
N PHE A 101 1.19 -2.91 -0.61
CA PHE A 101 2.01 -2.93 -1.81
C PHE A 101 1.23 -2.43 -3.02
N ILE A 102 1.97 -1.89 -3.98
CA ILE A 102 1.44 -1.41 -5.26
C ILE A 102 2.07 -2.27 -6.35
N CYS A 103 1.25 -2.91 -7.17
CA CYS A 103 1.74 -3.82 -8.20
C CYS A 103 2.37 -3.06 -9.37
N PHE A 104 3.52 -3.52 -9.84
CA PHE A 104 4.16 -3.00 -11.05
C PHE A 104 3.60 -3.67 -12.31
N ASP A 105 3.14 -4.91 -12.19
CA ASP A 105 2.70 -5.72 -13.32
C ASP A 105 1.70 -6.76 -12.82
N ASP A 106 1.24 -7.62 -13.71
CA ASP A 106 0.30 -8.68 -13.34
C ASP A 106 0.89 -9.59 -12.27
N ALA A 107 0.12 -9.81 -11.21
CA ALA A 107 0.48 -10.69 -10.11
C ALA A 107 -0.72 -11.57 -9.77
N SER A 108 -1.27 -12.24 -10.78
CA SER A 108 -2.51 -13.03 -10.66
C SER A 108 -2.42 -14.15 -9.63
N PHE A 109 -1.20 -14.60 -9.29
CA PHE A 109 -1.00 -15.59 -8.24
C PHE A 109 -1.37 -15.06 -6.85
N LEU A 110 -1.59 -13.75 -6.70
CA LEU A 110 -2.04 -13.13 -5.46
C LEU A 110 -3.57 -13.00 -5.40
N ASP A 111 -4.27 -13.22 -6.50
CA ASP A 111 -5.71 -12.99 -6.59
C ASP A 111 -6.46 -13.81 -5.54
N LYS A 112 -7.42 -13.14 -4.87
CA LYS A 112 -8.25 -13.75 -3.82
C LYS A 112 -7.48 -14.22 -2.59
N GLN A 113 -6.20 -13.89 -2.48
CA GLN A 113 -5.36 -14.24 -1.32
C GLN A 113 -4.87 -13.02 -0.55
N TYR A 114 -5.02 -11.84 -1.14
CA TYR A 114 -4.71 -10.55 -0.51
C TYR A 114 -5.86 -9.60 -0.78
N THR A 115 -6.04 -8.63 0.12
CA THR A 115 -7.17 -7.70 0.01
C THR A 115 -6.80 -6.49 -0.84
N VAL A 116 -7.43 -6.37 -2.00
CA VAL A 116 -7.32 -5.18 -2.85
C VAL A 116 -8.21 -4.09 -2.27
N TRP A 117 -7.64 -2.90 -2.03
CA TRP A 117 -8.37 -1.79 -1.44
C TRP A 117 -8.28 -0.50 -2.27
N GLY A 118 -7.48 -0.47 -3.30
CA GLY A 118 -7.33 0.73 -4.13
C GLY A 118 -6.60 0.46 -5.44
N GLU A 119 -6.55 1.50 -6.26
CA GLU A 119 -5.80 1.47 -7.51
C GLU A 119 -5.24 2.85 -7.83
N VAL A 120 -4.07 2.90 -8.44
CA VAL A 120 -3.43 4.16 -8.80
C VAL A 120 -4.17 4.79 -9.98
N GLU A 121 -4.65 6.02 -9.79
CA GLU A 121 -5.29 6.81 -10.86
C GLU A 121 -4.27 7.62 -11.65
N SER A 122 -3.25 8.16 -10.96
CA SER A 122 -2.20 8.95 -11.59
C SER A 122 -0.94 8.88 -10.76
N GLY A 123 0.20 9.18 -11.40
CA GLY A 123 1.49 9.20 -10.71
C GLY A 123 2.18 7.85 -10.64
N MET A 124 1.75 6.84 -11.39
CA MET A 124 2.39 5.53 -11.38
C MET A 124 3.86 5.60 -11.78
N GLU A 125 4.24 6.57 -12.60
CA GLU A 125 5.63 6.81 -12.95
C GLU A 125 6.51 7.09 -11.73
N HIS A 126 5.94 7.67 -10.68
CA HIS A 126 6.68 7.93 -9.43
C HIS A 126 6.87 6.64 -8.61
N VAL A 127 5.93 5.71 -8.70
CA VAL A 127 6.10 4.38 -8.11
C VAL A 127 7.18 3.62 -8.86
N ASP A 128 7.17 3.70 -10.19
CA ASP A 128 8.20 3.07 -11.04
C ASP A 128 9.60 3.60 -10.72
N ALA A 129 9.70 4.86 -10.29
CA ALA A 129 10.96 5.51 -9.98
C ALA A 129 11.51 5.18 -8.59
N LEU A 130 10.75 4.46 -7.76
CA LEU A 130 11.21 4.08 -6.43
C LEU A 130 12.49 3.23 -6.52
N PRO A 131 13.48 3.47 -5.64
CA PRO A 131 14.67 2.63 -5.58
C PRO A 131 14.30 1.17 -5.34
N LYS A 132 14.98 0.27 -6.05
CA LYS A 132 14.72 -1.17 -5.99
C LYS A 132 15.58 -1.85 -4.92
N GLY A 133 15.07 -2.92 -4.34
CA GLY A 133 15.79 -3.71 -3.34
C GLY A 133 14.91 -4.22 -2.22
N GLU A 134 15.47 -5.11 -1.39
CA GLU A 134 14.80 -5.75 -0.26
C GLU A 134 15.69 -5.74 0.99
N PRO A 135 15.95 -4.58 1.62
CA PRO A 135 15.48 -3.25 1.30
C PRO A 135 16.36 -2.54 0.25
N PRO A 136 15.84 -1.49 -0.38
CA PRO A 136 16.66 -0.63 -1.22
C PRO A 136 17.79 0.00 -0.41
N ARG A 137 18.89 0.30 -1.04
CA ARG A 137 20.03 0.94 -0.39
C ARG A 137 19.64 2.32 0.17
N GLU A 138 18.84 3.07 -0.60
CA GLU A 138 18.28 4.34 -0.17
C GLU A 138 16.77 4.29 -0.41
N PRO A 139 15.99 3.76 0.55
CA PRO A 139 14.55 3.58 0.34
C PRO A 139 13.83 4.89 0.06
N GLY A 140 12.89 4.84 -0.89
CA GLY A 140 12.01 5.97 -1.13
C GLY A 140 11.07 6.18 0.04
N LYS A 141 10.76 7.44 0.35
CA LYS A 141 9.90 7.80 1.48
C LYS A 141 8.56 8.32 1.02
N ILE A 142 7.54 8.03 1.81
CA ILE A 142 6.27 8.74 1.76
C ILE A 142 6.47 10.04 2.55
N VAL A 143 6.62 11.15 1.85
CA VAL A 143 6.82 12.45 2.51
C VAL A 143 5.56 12.83 3.29
N LYS A 144 4.41 12.60 2.68
CA LYS A 144 3.11 12.86 3.31
C LYS A 144 2.03 12.02 2.64
N ALA A 145 1.02 11.63 3.43
CA ALA A 145 -0.16 10.92 2.94
C ALA A 145 -1.40 11.70 3.36
N VAL A 146 -2.33 11.89 2.43
CA VAL A 146 -3.58 12.65 2.66
C VAL A 146 -4.74 11.92 1.99
N VAL A 147 -5.86 11.82 2.72
CA VAL A 147 -7.12 11.30 2.16
C VAL A 147 -8.09 12.48 1.97
N ALA A 148 -8.67 12.56 0.79
CA ALA A 148 -9.61 13.63 0.45
C ALA A 148 -10.81 13.13 -0.35
#